data_76a9a2adbed156a1cf10470bc7e2e30d
#
_entry.id   76a9a2adbed156a1cf10470bc7e2e30d
#
_cell.length_a   1.000
_cell.length_b   1.000
_cell.length_c   1.000
_cell.angle_alpha   90.00
_cell.angle_beta   90.00
_cell.angle_gamma   90.00
#
_symmetry.space_group_name_H-M   'P 1'
#
loop_
_entity.id
_entity.type
_entity.pdbx_description
1 polymer ?
#
loop_
_entity_poly.entity_id
_entity_poly.type
_entity_poly.pdbx_seq_one_letter_code
_entity_poly.pdbx_strand_id
1 'polypeptide(L)'
;MKLTFWGAAQQVTGSMYLLELDDDYRILIDCGSNLERSTSDQTPPIDQPTTGLFPFEASSINVVLLTHAHIDHSGNLPNLYREGYEGQILCTEPTYALTNILLQDAASLNSKRINELNGSKKKRVRDKQSQMLKDLFLEKQVRESMESVVPIQFGRKFRLTDSCSVTFIPAGHLLGAAHIVVDVYENGQKKSICFSGDIGRKNYPLLVDPAPVPPVDYLVCESTYGNRLHVDQMSPEDALADVIKRTCIDIPGRLIIPSFSVGRTQSLLYTLNRLYTERGFQPIKVFSDSPMGLESTKVYQKNIRQLSKEAREFYEENETIFDFDNFEFLESAKASKAVSDYNEPCIIISSSGMVQGGRVEYHVAANIENPYCTILIIGYCAEGTLGWRLLNGQPTLTIKGEEKQVMANIERIDVFSGHGDRDDLLNFVRMQSPEQLKNVFLVHGETSSMEAFRDTLAEAGYTHVEIPAKGQSYEL
;
A
#
# COMPACT_ATOMS: atom_id res chain seq x y z
N MET A 1 -5.08 26.77 -13.48
CA MET A 1 -4.90 25.36 -13.06
C MET A 1 -5.51 25.18 -11.68
N LYS A 2 -6.39 24.18 -11.48
CA LYS A 2 -7.10 23.94 -10.22
C LYS A 2 -6.87 22.52 -9.71
N LEU A 3 -6.57 22.34 -8.43
CA LEU A 3 -6.36 21.04 -7.77
C LEU A 3 -7.46 20.79 -6.74
N THR A 4 -8.15 19.65 -6.84
CA THR A 4 -9.20 19.24 -5.90
C THR A 4 -8.84 17.91 -5.23
N PHE A 5 -9.01 17.83 -3.90
CA PHE A 5 -8.68 16.66 -3.08
C PHE A 5 -9.93 15.85 -2.78
N TRP A 6 -10.13 14.70 -3.47
CA TRP A 6 -11.32 13.88 -3.31
C TRP A 6 -11.16 12.68 -2.38
N GLY A 7 -9.91 12.33 -2.06
CA GLY A 7 -9.60 11.22 -1.16
C GLY A 7 -8.24 11.34 -0.51
N ALA A 8 -7.96 10.50 0.48
CA ALA A 8 -6.79 10.58 1.37
C ALA A 8 -6.57 11.99 1.96
N ALA A 9 -7.66 12.74 2.13
CA ALA A 9 -7.71 14.06 2.72
C ALA A 9 -8.17 13.92 4.18
N GLN A 10 -7.27 14.14 5.13
CA GLN A 10 -7.44 13.90 6.58
C GLN A 10 -7.79 12.43 6.92
N GLN A 11 -7.35 11.51 6.08
CA GLN A 11 -7.45 10.05 6.23
C GLN A 11 -6.33 9.37 5.46
N VAL A 12 -6.02 8.12 5.80
CA VAL A 12 -4.91 7.38 5.19
C VAL A 12 -5.29 6.80 3.83
N THR A 13 -6.53 6.36 3.61
CA THR A 13 -6.89 5.56 2.43
C THR A 13 -7.75 6.31 1.41
N GLY A 14 -7.76 5.81 0.17
CA GLY A 14 -8.62 6.28 -0.91
C GLY A 14 -8.06 7.46 -1.68
N SER A 15 -6.76 7.48 -1.94
CA SER A 15 -6.06 8.55 -2.66
C SER A 15 -6.70 8.86 -4.00
N MET A 16 -7.08 10.14 -4.19
CA MET A 16 -7.77 10.60 -5.38
C MET A 16 -7.67 12.13 -5.49
N TYR A 17 -6.88 12.61 -6.45
CA TYR A 17 -6.63 14.04 -6.64
C TYR A 17 -6.93 14.43 -8.08
N LEU A 18 -7.78 15.44 -8.28
CA LEU A 18 -8.17 15.92 -9.60
C LEU A 18 -7.44 17.23 -9.91
N LEU A 19 -6.61 17.23 -10.94
CA LEU A 19 -5.95 18.40 -11.49
C LEU A 19 -6.65 18.81 -12.80
N GLU A 20 -7.25 20.00 -12.79
CA GLU A 20 -7.93 20.60 -13.92
C GLU A 20 -7.05 21.69 -14.52
N LEU A 21 -6.70 21.57 -15.80
CA LEU A 21 -5.93 22.57 -16.54
C LEU A 21 -6.86 23.61 -17.18
N ASP A 22 -6.33 24.76 -17.54
CA ASP A 22 -7.12 25.88 -18.12
C ASP A 22 -7.72 25.56 -19.51
N ASP A 23 -7.21 24.53 -20.20
CA ASP A 23 -7.71 24.03 -21.49
C ASP A 23 -8.75 22.91 -21.36
N ASP A 24 -9.43 22.82 -20.23
CA ASP A 24 -10.39 21.77 -19.87
C ASP A 24 -9.80 20.35 -19.84
N TYR A 25 -8.48 20.22 -19.82
CA TYR A 25 -7.83 18.92 -19.69
C TYR A 25 -7.76 18.49 -18.21
N ARG A 26 -8.33 17.32 -17.90
CA ARG A 26 -8.48 16.82 -16.52
C ARG A 26 -7.63 15.59 -16.30
N ILE A 27 -6.77 15.68 -15.31
CA ILE A 27 -5.84 14.63 -14.91
C ILE A 27 -6.28 14.13 -13.53
N LEU A 28 -6.55 12.83 -13.41
CA LEU A 28 -6.80 12.20 -12.12
C LEU A 28 -5.52 11.53 -11.63
N ILE A 29 -5.06 11.89 -10.46
CA ILE A 29 -3.90 11.27 -9.82
C ILE A 29 -4.43 10.30 -8.78
N ASP A 30 -4.15 9.02 -8.99
CA ASP A 30 -4.67 7.87 -8.26
C ASP A 30 -6.21 7.76 -8.30
N CYS A 31 -6.71 6.56 -8.07
CA CYS A 31 -8.14 6.25 -7.99
C CYS A 31 -8.34 5.14 -6.97
N GLY A 32 -8.11 5.46 -5.70
CA GLY A 32 -8.04 4.52 -4.60
C GLY A 32 -9.38 4.15 -4.01
N SER A 33 -9.44 2.96 -3.40
CA SER A 33 -10.57 2.54 -2.57
C SER A 33 -10.40 3.02 -1.15
N ASN A 34 -11.47 3.53 -0.56
CA ASN A 34 -11.49 3.84 0.86
C ASN A 34 -11.68 2.53 1.64
N LEU A 35 -10.63 2.10 2.35
CA LEU A 35 -10.65 0.89 3.19
C LEU A 35 -11.20 1.17 4.60
N GLU A 36 -11.18 2.42 5.02
CA GLU A 36 -11.75 2.89 6.29
C GLU A 36 -13.25 3.16 6.09
N ARG A 37 -14.08 2.13 6.20
CA ARG A 37 -15.51 2.34 6.28
C ARG A 37 -15.82 2.98 7.63
N SER A 38 -16.05 4.29 7.63
CA SER A 38 -16.61 4.97 8.78
C SER A 38 -17.97 4.32 9.13
N THR A 39 -18.11 3.88 10.37
CA THR A 39 -19.40 3.48 10.94
C THR A 39 -20.33 4.68 11.17
N SER A 40 -19.87 5.89 10.88
CA SER A 40 -20.64 7.12 10.92
C SER A 40 -21.27 7.36 9.54
N ASP A 41 -22.58 7.28 9.47
CA ASP A 41 -23.46 7.80 8.41
C ASP A 41 -23.23 9.33 8.23
N GLN A 42 -22.10 9.75 7.72
CA GLN A 42 -21.96 11.11 7.21
C GLN A 42 -22.24 11.03 5.71
N THR A 43 -23.51 11.26 5.37
CA THR A 43 -23.93 11.68 4.04
C THR A 43 -23.03 12.82 3.57
N PRO A 44 -22.50 12.77 2.32
CA PRO A 44 -21.77 13.91 1.75
C PRO A 44 -22.68 15.16 1.77
N PRO A 45 -22.10 16.38 1.83
CA PRO A 45 -22.88 17.61 1.77
C PRO A 45 -23.82 17.59 0.57
N ILE A 46 -25.07 17.95 0.81
CA ILE A 46 -26.24 17.76 -0.09
C ILE A 46 -26.19 18.60 -1.38
N ASP A 47 -25.16 19.39 -1.62
CA ASP A 47 -25.15 20.40 -2.68
C ASP A 47 -24.51 20.01 -4.02
N GLN A 48 -24.14 18.73 -4.23
CA GLN A 48 -23.78 18.27 -5.58
C GLN A 48 -24.52 16.98 -5.91
N PRO A 49 -25.30 16.95 -7.00
CA PRO A 49 -25.98 15.74 -7.44
C PRO A 49 -24.94 14.79 -8.08
N THR A 50 -24.35 13.91 -7.25
CA THR A 50 -23.53 12.81 -7.77
C THR A 50 -24.46 11.71 -8.26
N THR A 51 -24.55 11.53 -9.57
CA THR A 51 -25.33 10.46 -10.20
C THR A 51 -24.59 9.10 -10.16
N GLY A 52 -23.32 9.07 -9.72
CA GLY A 52 -22.43 7.90 -9.73
C GLY A 52 -21.67 7.66 -8.42
N LEU A 53 -20.62 6.87 -8.49
CA LEU A 53 -19.72 6.53 -7.38
C LEU A 53 -18.69 7.62 -7.07
N PHE A 54 -18.42 8.48 -8.06
CA PHE A 54 -17.40 9.52 -7.96
C PHE A 54 -18.04 10.89 -7.75
N PRO A 55 -17.34 11.82 -7.10
CA PRO A 55 -17.80 13.20 -6.91
C PRO A 55 -17.65 14.08 -8.16
N PHE A 56 -17.31 13.49 -9.31
CA PHE A 56 -17.16 14.08 -10.63
C PHE A 56 -17.66 13.11 -11.70
N GLU A 57 -17.89 13.58 -12.91
CA GLU A 57 -18.23 12.71 -14.04
C GLU A 57 -16.98 11.98 -14.53
N ALA A 58 -16.98 10.65 -14.48
CA ALA A 58 -15.84 9.82 -14.88
C ALA A 58 -15.45 10.04 -16.36
N SER A 59 -16.45 10.24 -17.24
CA SER A 59 -16.24 10.55 -18.67
C SER A 59 -15.54 11.89 -18.93
N SER A 60 -15.47 12.78 -17.93
CA SER A 60 -14.79 14.08 -18.07
C SER A 60 -13.28 13.99 -17.82
N ILE A 61 -12.78 12.85 -17.32
CA ILE A 61 -11.35 12.65 -17.08
C ILE A 61 -10.64 12.26 -18.38
N ASN A 62 -9.53 12.92 -18.68
CA ASN A 62 -8.75 12.66 -19.89
C ASN A 62 -7.68 11.58 -19.68
N VAL A 63 -7.05 11.57 -18.50
CA VAL A 63 -6.00 10.60 -18.18
C VAL A 63 -5.95 10.34 -16.68
N VAL A 64 -5.60 9.11 -16.31
CA VAL A 64 -5.26 8.74 -14.93
C VAL A 64 -3.74 8.55 -14.83
N LEU A 65 -3.13 9.12 -13.80
CA LEU A 65 -1.73 8.90 -13.44
C LEU A 65 -1.72 8.07 -12.14
N LEU A 66 -1.24 6.84 -12.21
CA LEU A 66 -1.21 5.94 -11.05
C LEU A 66 0.19 5.92 -10.44
N THR A 67 0.31 6.31 -9.17
CA THR A 67 1.58 6.37 -8.45
C THR A 67 2.12 4.98 -8.15
N HIS A 68 1.30 4.09 -7.62
CA HIS A 68 1.69 2.71 -7.30
C HIS A 68 0.47 1.79 -7.17
N ALA A 69 0.74 0.49 -6.91
CA ALA A 69 -0.27 -0.55 -7.07
C ALA A 69 -1.21 -0.76 -5.88
N HIS A 70 -0.95 -0.22 -4.68
CA HIS A 70 -1.81 -0.47 -3.52
C HIS A 70 -3.28 -0.09 -3.77
N ILE A 71 -4.18 -0.84 -3.15
CA ILE A 71 -5.64 -0.73 -3.39
C ILE A 71 -6.20 0.64 -2.98
N ASP A 72 -5.62 1.29 -2.01
CA ASP A 72 -5.97 2.66 -1.60
C ASP A 72 -5.49 3.74 -2.59
N HIS A 73 -4.75 3.35 -3.65
CA HIS A 73 -4.37 4.19 -4.79
C HIS A 73 -4.96 3.70 -6.11
N SER A 74 -5.24 2.40 -6.27
CA SER A 74 -5.67 1.79 -7.55
C SER A 74 -7.07 1.17 -7.52
N GLY A 75 -7.63 0.94 -6.33
CA GLY A 75 -8.75 0.02 -6.12
C GLY A 75 -10.09 0.43 -6.75
N ASN A 76 -10.26 1.70 -7.15
CA ASN A 76 -11.47 2.17 -7.82
C ASN A 76 -11.30 2.33 -9.35
N LEU A 77 -10.14 2.01 -9.91
CA LEU A 77 -9.93 2.05 -11.37
C LEU A 77 -11.00 1.27 -12.15
N PRO A 78 -11.38 0.02 -11.77
CA PRO A 78 -12.42 -0.70 -12.47
C PRO A 78 -13.80 -0.01 -12.40
N ASN A 79 -14.09 0.66 -11.29
CA ASN A 79 -15.32 1.44 -11.12
C ASN A 79 -15.33 2.71 -11.98
N LEU A 80 -14.16 3.35 -12.16
CA LEU A 80 -14.03 4.53 -13.01
C LEU A 80 -14.41 4.20 -14.46
N TYR A 81 -13.93 3.06 -14.99
CA TYR A 81 -14.34 2.56 -16.32
C TYR A 81 -15.83 2.21 -16.38
N ARG A 82 -16.38 1.60 -15.34
CA ARG A 82 -17.80 1.31 -15.27
C ARG A 82 -18.68 2.56 -15.32
N GLU A 83 -18.19 3.68 -14.77
CA GLU A 83 -18.90 4.98 -14.77
C GLU A 83 -18.62 5.81 -16.05
N GLY A 84 -17.99 5.22 -17.08
CA GLY A 84 -17.84 5.82 -18.40
C GLY A 84 -16.51 6.51 -18.68
N TYR A 85 -15.47 6.26 -17.89
CA TYR A 85 -14.11 6.65 -18.26
C TYR A 85 -13.62 5.82 -19.45
N GLU A 86 -13.06 6.48 -20.46
CA GLU A 86 -12.53 5.87 -21.69
C GLU A 86 -11.05 6.21 -21.94
N GLY A 87 -10.42 6.97 -21.05
CA GLY A 87 -9.03 7.41 -21.18
C GLY A 87 -8.01 6.34 -20.83
N GLN A 88 -6.74 6.72 -20.84
CA GLN A 88 -5.61 5.86 -20.52
C GLN A 88 -5.18 6.00 -19.05
N ILE A 89 -4.63 4.91 -18.51
CA ILE A 89 -3.95 4.90 -17.21
C ILE A 89 -2.45 4.85 -17.48
N LEU A 90 -1.72 5.85 -16.99
CA LEU A 90 -0.26 5.87 -17.07
C LEU A 90 0.34 5.44 -15.73
N CYS A 91 1.18 4.42 -15.75
CA CYS A 91 1.95 3.97 -14.58
C CYS A 91 3.23 3.25 -15.04
N THR A 92 4.08 2.82 -14.12
CA THR A 92 5.23 1.98 -14.47
C THR A 92 4.80 0.55 -14.80
N GLU A 93 5.64 -0.19 -15.54
CA GLU A 93 5.34 -1.59 -15.87
C GLU A 93 5.15 -2.48 -14.62
N PRO A 94 6.01 -2.41 -13.57
CA PRO A 94 5.77 -3.21 -12.36
C PRO A 94 4.49 -2.79 -11.63
N THR A 95 4.17 -1.49 -11.59
CA THR A 95 2.91 -0.99 -11.02
C THR A 95 1.72 -1.60 -11.76
N TYR A 96 1.73 -1.61 -13.09
CA TYR A 96 0.69 -2.29 -13.89
C TYR A 96 0.53 -3.77 -13.51
N ALA A 97 1.65 -4.52 -13.47
CA ALA A 97 1.60 -5.94 -13.20
C ALA A 97 1.07 -6.25 -11.78
N LEU A 98 1.51 -5.49 -10.77
CA LEU A 98 1.04 -5.64 -9.39
C LEU A 98 -0.41 -5.18 -9.22
N THR A 99 -0.81 -4.07 -9.85
CA THR A 99 -2.19 -3.58 -9.85
C THR A 99 -3.15 -4.62 -10.41
N ASN A 100 -2.78 -5.26 -11.53
CA ASN A 100 -3.61 -6.31 -12.12
C ASN A 100 -3.82 -7.49 -11.15
N ILE A 101 -2.77 -7.94 -10.46
CA ILE A 101 -2.87 -9.01 -9.44
C ILE A 101 -3.82 -8.60 -8.31
N LEU A 102 -3.65 -7.40 -7.77
CA LEU A 102 -4.45 -6.90 -6.66
C LEU A 102 -5.92 -6.71 -7.03
N LEU A 103 -6.21 -6.17 -8.20
CA LEU A 103 -7.57 -5.95 -8.68
C LEU A 103 -8.28 -7.26 -9.04
N GLN A 104 -7.57 -8.26 -9.57
CA GLN A 104 -8.12 -9.60 -9.83
C GLN A 104 -8.51 -10.30 -8.52
N ASP A 105 -7.67 -10.23 -7.49
CA ASP A 105 -8.00 -10.77 -6.16
C ASP A 105 -9.21 -10.06 -5.56
N ALA A 106 -9.24 -8.72 -5.62
CA ALA A 106 -10.39 -7.92 -5.15
C ALA A 106 -11.69 -8.30 -5.90
N ALA A 107 -11.64 -8.49 -7.22
CA ALA A 107 -12.80 -8.92 -8.01
C ALA A 107 -13.28 -10.33 -7.60
N SER A 108 -12.35 -11.25 -7.32
CA SER A 108 -12.68 -12.59 -6.83
C SER A 108 -13.38 -12.54 -5.46
N LEU A 109 -12.89 -11.71 -4.54
CA LEU A 109 -13.51 -11.48 -3.24
C LEU A 109 -14.90 -10.84 -3.38
N ASN A 110 -15.04 -9.85 -4.28
CA ASN A 110 -16.30 -9.20 -4.60
C ASN A 110 -17.34 -10.21 -5.13
N SER A 111 -16.91 -11.10 -6.04
CA SER A 111 -17.78 -12.15 -6.59
C SER A 111 -18.32 -13.09 -5.51
N LYS A 112 -17.49 -13.51 -4.56
CA LYS A 112 -17.89 -14.31 -3.41
C LYS A 112 -18.92 -13.56 -2.55
N ARG A 113 -18.64 -12.29 -2.25
CA ARG A 113 -19.51 -11.43 -1.45
C ARG A 113 -20.87 -11.20 -2.10
N ILE A 114 -20.90 -10.97 -3.42
CA ILE A 114 -22.14 -10.84 -4.21
C ILE A 114 -22.98 -12.13 -4.13
N ASN A 115 -22.33 -13.30 -4.27
CA ASN A 115 -23.01 -14.59 -4.21
C ASN A 115 -23.59 -14.86 -2.81
N GLU A 116 -22.87 -14.55 -1.74
CA GLU A 116 -23.35 -14.67 -0.36
C GLU A 116 -24.57 -13.75 -0.11
N LEU A 117 -24.51 -12.51 -0.60
CA LEU A 117 -25.59 -11.54 -0.47
C LEU A 117 -26.84 -11.97 -1.24
N ASN A 118 -26.70 -12.49 -2.46
CA ASN A 118 -27.80 -12.98 -3.28
C ASN A 118 -28.46 -14.24 -2.71
N GLY A 119 -27.72 -15.06 -1.96
CA GLY A 119 -28.23 -16.24 -1.26
C GLY A 119 -29.08 -15.92 -0.01
N SER A 120 -29.05 -14.69 0.48
CA SER A 120 -29.78 -14.27 1.70
C SER A 120 -31.26 -13.98 1.44
N LYS A 121 -32.17 -14.75 2.07
CA LYS A 121 -33.65 -14.68 1.87
C LYS A 121 -34.35 -13.51 2.59
N LYS A 122 -33.68 -12.62 3.33
CA LYS A 122 -34.29 -11.56 4.14
C LYS A 122 -34.41 -10.22 3.39
N LYS A 123 -35.64 -9.78 3.09
CA LYS A 123 -36.00 -8.56 2.32
C LYS A 123 -35.39 -7.25 2.90
N ARG A 124 -35.31 -7.10 4.22
CA ARG A 124 -34.74 -5.92 4.89
C ARG A 124 -33.23 -5.78 4.77
N VAL A 125 -32.56 -6.88 4.48
CA VAL A 125 -31.11 -6.95 4.19
C VAL A 125 -30.83 -6.50 2.75
N ARG A 126 -31.77 -6.71 1.82
CA ARG A 126 -31.65 -6.36 0.40
C ARG A 126 -31.51 -4.85 0.13
N ASP A 127 -32.23 -4.00 0.86
CA ASP A 127 -32.24 -2.55 0.58
C ASP A 127 -30.96 -1.85 1.10
N LYS A 128 -30.43 -2.23 2.26
CA LYS A 128 -29.08 -1.84 2.71
C LYS A 128 -27.97 -2.48 1.86
N GLN A 129 -28.20 -3.68 1.35
CA GLN A 129 -27.28 -4.45 0.52
C GLN A 129 -27.16 -3.89 -0.90
N SER A 130 -28.22 -3.31 -1.47
CA SER A 130 -28.16 -2.73 -2.82
C SER A 130 -27.18 -1.56 -2.93
N GLN A 131 -26.99 -0.81 -1.85
CA GLN A 131 -26.04 0.29 -1.78
C GLN A 131 -24.59 -0.23 -1.63
N MET A 132 -24.40 -1.31 -0.84
CA MET A 132 -23.08 -1.97 -0.68
C MET A 132 -22.62 -2.71 -1.94
N LEU A 133 -23.54 -3.07 -2.85
CA LEU A 133 -23.21 -3.76 -4.11
C LEU A 133 -22.74 -2.78 -5.20
N LYS A 134 -23.05 -1.48 -5.07
CA LYS A 134 -22.69 -0.48 -6.09
C LYS A 134 -21.17 -0.29 -6.24
N ASP A 135 -20.42 -0.46 -5.16
CA ASP A 135 -18.98 -0.24 -5.14
C ASP A 135 -18.18 -1.48 -5.57
N LEU A 136 -18.85 -2.64 -5.74
CA LEU A 136 -18.18 -3.89 -6.10
C LEU A 136 -18.05 -4.04 -7.60
N PHE A 137 -16.84 -4.20 -8.08
CA PHE A 137 -16.52 -4.52 -9.47
C PHE A 137 -16.19 -6.02 -9.62
N LEU A 138 -16.25 -6.52 -10.86
CA LEU A 138 -15.98 -7.89 -11.25
C LEU A 138 -14.76 -7.96 -12.20
N GLU A 139 -14.32 -9.17 -12.52
CA GLU A 139 -13.17 -9.42 -13.41
C GLU A 139 -13.30 -8.71 -14.78
N LYS A 140 -14.52 -8.54 -15.30
CA LYS A 140 -14.74 -7.83 -16.55
C LYS A 140 -14.24 -6.38 -16.48
N GLN A 141 -14.62 -5.64 -15.42
CA GLN A 141 -14.21 -4.24 -15.25
C GLN A 141 -12.70 -4.13 -14.99
N VAL A 142 -12.12 -5.10 -14.29
CA VAL A 142 -10.65 -5.18 -14.12
C VAL A 142 -9.97 -5.31 -15.47
N ARG A 143 -10.42 -6.23 -16.31
CA ARG A 143 -9.85 -6.42 -17.65
C ARG A 143 -9.96 -5.14 -18.49
N GLU A 144 -11.14 -4.51 -18.54
CA GLU A 144 -11.37 -3.26 -19.28
C GLU A 144 -10.41 -2.16 -18.83
N SER A 145 -10.23 -1.97 -17.52
CA SER A 145 -9.29 -0.97 -16.98
C SER A 145 -7.83 -1.31 -17.28
N MET A 146 -7.43 -2.58 -17.17
CA MET A 146 -6.05 -3.00 -17.38
C MET A 146 -5.63 -2.99 -18.86
N GLU A 147 -6.54 -3.19 -19.79
CA GLU A 147 -6.29 -3.06 -21.25
C GLU A 147 -5.96 -1.61 -21.67
N SER A 148 -6.36 -0.62 -20.87
CA SER A 148 -6.12 0.80 -21.13
C SER A 148 -4.84 1.36 -20.46
N VAL A 149 -4.04 0.51 -19.83
CA VAL A 149 -2.79 0.93 -19.17
C VAL A 149 -1.68 1.13 -20.21
N VAL A 150 -0.99 2.26 -20.10
CA VAL A 150 0.21 2.60 -20.87
C VAL A 150 1.41 2.65 -19.92
N PRO A 151 2.34 1.68 -20.00
CA PRO A 151 3.52 1.67 -19.15
C PRO A 151 4.49 2.82 -19.45
N ILE A 152 4.89 3.55 -18.42
CA ILE A 152 5.83 4.68 -18.49
C ILE A 152 7.16 4.28 -17.86
N GLN A 153 8.26 4.71 -18.47
CA GLN A 153 9.60 4.52 -17.93
C GLN A 153 9.98 5.64 -16.97
N PHE A 154 10.63 5.29 -15.88
CA PHE A 154 11.20 6.26 -14.95
C PHE A 154 12.16 7.25 -15.62
N GLY A 155 12.11 8.51 -15.17
CA GLY A 155 13.00 9.60 -15.59
C GLY A 155 12.73 10.12 -17.02
N ARG A 156 11.79 9.53 -17.76
CA ARG A 156 11.41 9.99 -19.09
C ARG A 156 10.20 10.93 -19.02
N LYS A 157 10.34 12.08 -19.66
CA LYS A 157 9.26 13.04 -19.84
C LYS A 157 8.27 12.51 -20.88
N PHE A 158 7.02 12.32 -20.48
CA PHE A 158 5.92 11.91 -21.34
C PHE A 158 4.98 13.10 -21.56
N ARG A 159 4.70 13.40 -22.82
CA ARG A 159 3.85 14.53 -23.22
C ARG A 159 2.39 14.10 -23.23
N LEU A 160 1.55 14.77 -22.46
CA LEU A 160 0.09 14.58 -22.42
C LEU A 160 -0.61 15.47 -23.43
N THR A 161 -0.26 16.77 -23.45
CA THR A 161 -0.76 17.78 -24.40
C THR A 161 0.40 18.63 -24.88
N ASP A 162 0.12 19.64 -25.70
CA ASP A 162 1.15 20.59 -26.13
C ASP A 162 1.70 21.44 -24.96
N SER A 163 0.86 21.64 -23.94
CA SER A 163 1.18 22.43 -22.74
C SER A 163 1.51 21.61 -21.51
N CYS A 164 1.24 20.28 -21.52
CA CYS A 164 1.37 19.44 -20.33
C CYS A 164 2.22 18.21 -20.57
N SER A 165 3.09 17.90 -19.60
CA SER A 165 3.92 16.68 -19.60
C SER A 165 4.11 16.14 -18.19
N VAL A 166 4.38 14.83 -18.10
CA VAL A 166 4.58 14.13 -16.82
C VAL A 166 5.91 13.38 -16.80
N THR A 167 6.47 13.24 -15.60
CA THR A 167 7.67 12.44 -15.35
C THR A 167 7.45 11.60 -14.10
N PHE A 168 7.71 10.30 -14.21
CA PHE A 168 7.65 9.34 -13.11
C PHE A 168 9.06 9.17 -12.52
N ILE A 169 9.20 9.28 -11.20
CA ILE A 169 10.47 9.24 -10.47
C ILE A 169 10.34 8.16 -9.38
N PRO A 170 11.34 7.28 -9.16
CA PRO A 170 11.22 6.21 -8.17
C PRO A 170 10.89 6.73 -6.76
N ALA A 171 9.84 6.20 -6.15
CA ALA A 171 9.38 6.58 -4.81
C ALA A 171 9.87 5.63 -3.70
N GLY A 172 10.40 4.45 -4.04
CA GLY A 172 11.01 3.53 -3.08
C GLY A 172 10.04 2.77 -2.16
N HIS A 173 8.73 3.05 -2.24
CA HIS A 173 7.72 2.45 -1.38
C HIS A 173 7.33 1.02 -1.77
N LEU A 174 7.18 0.80 -3.07
CA LEU A 174 6.82 -0.46 -3.68
C LEU A 174 7.57 -0.62 -5.00
N LEU A 175 7.73 -1.86 -5.49
CA LEU A 175 8.29 -2.06 -6.83
C LEU A 175 7.44 -1.33 -7.87
N GLY A 176 8.06 -0.43 -8.61
CA GLY A 176 7.41 0.42 -9.61
C GLY A 176 6.76 1.69 -9.07
N ALA A 177 6.70 1.90 -7.75
CA ALA A 177 6.12 3.10 -7.14
C ALA A 177 6.86 4.38 -7.59
N ALA A 178 6.08 5.43 -7.85
CA ALA A 178 6.56 6.68 -8.44
C ALA A 178 6.06 7.92 -7.71
N HIS A 179 6.94 8.88 -7.53
CA HIS A 179 6.57 10.29 -7.47
C HIS A 179 6.21 10.75 -8.89
N ILE A 180 5.17 11.54 -9.03
CA ILE A 180 4.71 12.04 -10.34
C ILE A 180 4.88 13.55 -10.38
N VAL A 181 5.72 14.02 -11.30
CA VAL A 181 5.89 15.45 -11.58
C VAL A 181 5.11 15.82 -12.82
N VAL A 182 4.19 16.75 -12.68
CA VAL A 182 3.39 17.34 -13.76
C VAL A 182 3.92 18.73 -14.05
N ASP A 183 4.40 18.95 -15.28
CA ASP A 183 4.84 20.25 -15.78
C ASP A 183 3.76 20.82 -16.72
N VAL A 184 3.25 22.00 -16.43
CA VAL A 184 2.23 22.70 -17.22
C VAL A 184 2.76 24.05 -17.67
N TYR A 185 2.51 24.41 -18.94
CA TYR A 185 2.86 25.70 -19.51
C TYR A 185 1.58 26.49 -19.76
N GLU A 186 1.35 27.52 -18.96
CA GLU A 186 0.21 28.43 -19.04
C GLU A 186 0.71 29.86 -19.24
N ASN A 187 0.17 30.56 -20.24
CA ASN A 187 0.53 31.98 -20.53
C ASN A 187 2.04 32.24 -20.64
N GLY A 188 2.81 31.27 -21.18
CA GLY A 188 4.27 31.36 -21.32
C GLY A 188 5.06 31.13 -20.03
N GLN A 189 4.41 30.78 -18.94
CA GLN A 189 5.04 30.43 -17.68
C GLN A 189 4.91 28.92 -17.41
N LYS A 190 5.98 28.35 -16.86
CA LYS A 190 5.97 26.96 -16.39
C LYS A 190 5.47 26.92 -14.96
N LYS A 191 4.50 26.05 -14.68
CA LYS A 191 4.09 25.62 -13.35
C LYS A 191 4.41 24.15 -13.18
N SER A 192 4.92 23.75 -12.05
CA SER A 192 5.27 22.34 -11.76
C SER A 192 4.63 21.91 -10.45
N ILE A 193 4.01 20.73 -10.46
CA ILE A 193 3.46 20.09 -9.27
C ILE A 193 4.00 18.69 -9.13
N CYS A 194 4.42 18.29 -7.92
CA CYS A 194 4.79 16.93 -7.59
C CYS A 194 3.73 16.27 -6.70
N PHE A 195 3.30 15.09 -7.07
CA PHE A 195 2.55 14.17 -6.23
C PHE A 195 3.51 13.10 -5.72
N SER A 196 3.69 13.03 -4.41
CA SER A 196 4.65 12.10 -3.81
C SER A 196 4.26 10.64 -4.04
N GLY A 197 2.95 10.33 -4.17
CA GLY A 197 2.48 8.99 -3.86
C GLY A 197 2.90 8.64 -2.43
N ASP A 198 3.11 7.36 -2.17
CA ASP A 198 3.69 6.91 -0.91
C ASP A 198 5.22 6.94 -1.00
N ILE A 199 5.85 7.50 0.01
CA ILE A 199 7.30 7.69 0.08
C ILE A 199 7.93 6.51 0.80
N GLY A 200 8.85 5.83 0.12
CA GLY A 200 9.59 4.71 0.69
C GLY A 200 10.53 5.12 1.83
N ARG A 201 10.84 4.16 2.68
CA ARG A 201 11.85 4.28 3.70
C ARG A 201 13.25 4.20 3.08
N LYS A 202 14.17 5.03 3.54
CA LYS A 202 15.58 4.96 3.13
C LYS A 202 16.22 3.67 3.64
N ASN A 203 17.09 3.07 2.81
CA ASN A 203 17.76 1.78 3.07
C ASN A 203 16.76 0.64 3.36
N TYR A 204 15.57 0.68 2.76
CA TYR A 204 14.60 -0.40 2.90
C TYR A 204 15.08 -1.67 2.17
N PRO A 205 14.94 -2.87 2.76
CA PRO A 205 15.38 -4.09 2.11
C PRO A 205 14.74 -4.26 0.74
N LEU A 206 15.53 -4.64 -0.27
CA LEU A 206 15.08 -5.01 -1.61
C LEU A 206 14.79 -3.84 -2.56
N LEU A 207 14.24 -2.72 -2.07
CA LEU A 207 13.81 -1.62 -2.92
C LEU A 207 14.88 -0.51 -3.04
N VAL A 208 14.80 0.26 -4.12
CA VAL A 208 15.60 1.48 -4.27
C VAL A 208 15.12 2.56 -3.30
N ASP A 209 16.01 3.42 -2.85
CA ASP A 209 15.63 4.59 -2.07
C ASP A 209 14.77 5.57 -2.91
N PRO A 210 13.91 6.41 -2.27
CA PRO A 210 13.23 7.50 -2.94
C PRO A 210 14.22 8.40 -3.70
N ALA A 211 14.00 8.58 -4.99
CA ALA A 211 14.89 9.36 -5.83
C ALA A 211 14.60 10.86 -5.73
N PRO A 212 15.60 11.73 -5.94
CA PRO A 212 15.42 13.18 -5.90
C PRO A 212 14.40 13.69 -6.93
N VAL A 213 13.49 14.56 -6.47
CA VAL A 213 12.52 15.26 -7.29
C VAL A 213 13.07 16.63 -7.71
N PRO A 214 12.96 17.03 -8.99
CA PRO A 214 13.36 18.37 -9.42
C PRO A 214 12.59 19.46 -8.68
N PRO A 215 13.07 20.71 -8.67
CA PRO A 215 12.35 21.83 -8.09
C PRO A 215 10.95 21.98 -8.69
N VAL A 216 9.95 22.15 -7.82
CA VAL A 216 8.55 22.32 -8.20
C VAL A 216 7.92 23.51 -7.49
N ASP A 217 6.82 24.04 -8.05
CA ASP A 217 6.05 25.12 -7.42
C ASP A 217 5.14 24.61 -6.30
N TYR A 218 4.60 23.40 -6.46
CA TYR A 218 3.63 22.80 -5.54
C TYR A 218 3.99 21.36 -5.25
N LEU A 219 3.77 20.94 -4.00
CA LEU A 219 4.04 19.57 -3.55
C LEU A 219 2.81 19.00 -2.84
N VAL A 220 2.28 17.89 -3.33
CA VAL A 220 1.32 17.03 -2.62
C VAL A 220 2.10 15.91 -1.98
N CYS A 221 2.17 15.89 -0.64
CA CYS A 221 3.05 15.00 0.12
C CYS A 221 2.25 14.11 1.06
N GLU A 222 2.53 12.80 1.06
CA GLU A 222 2.01 11.90 2.08
C GLU A 222 2.48 12.30 3.48
N SER A 223 1.76 11.83 4.50
CA SER A 223 2.04 12.14 5.91
C SER A 223 1.68 11.01 6.86
N THR A 224 1.73 9.77 6.39
CA THR A 224 1.35 8.56 7.15
C THR A 224 2.05 8.51 8.51
N TYR A 225 3.34 8.75 8.54
CA TYR A 225 4.15 8.78 9.77
C TYR A 225 4.71 10.16 10.12
N GLY A 226 4.02 11.22 9.74
CA GLY A 226 4.45 12.59 10.02
C GLY A 226 4.64 12.94 11.51
N ASN A 227 4.06 12.15 12.41
CA ASN A 227 4.12 12.34 13.87
C ASN A 227 5.10 11.42 14.61
N ARG A 228 5.83 10.53 13.93
CA ARG A 228 6.71 9.56 14.59
C ARG A 228 7.94 9.16 13.79
N LEU A 229 8.93 8.63 14.52
CA LEU A 229 10.11 7.98 13.96
C LEU A 229 9.96 6.46 14.03
N HIS A 230 10.63 5.77 13.15
CA HIS A 230 10.84 4.32 13.32
C HIS A 230 11.80 4.08 14.48
N VAL A 231 11.37 3.29 15.45
CA VAL A 231 12.07 3.13 16.72
C VAL A 231 13.25 2.14 16.62
N ASP A 232 13.18 1.22 15.65
CA ASP A 232 14.17 0.15 15.54
C ASP A 232 15.51 0.67 14.98
N GLN A 233 16.55 0.58 15.80
CA GLN A 233 17.94 0.89 15.41
C GLN A 233 18.68 -0.33 14.83
N MET A 234 18.04 -1.52 14.86
CA MET A 234 18.60 -2.76 14.34
C MET A 234 18.41 -2.86 12.82
N SER A 235 19.33 -3.57 12.15
CA SER A 235 19.09 -3.94 10.77
C SER A 235 17.90 -4.90 10.65
N PRO A 236 17.19 -4.94 9.50
CA PRO A 236 16.10 -5.90 9.27
C PRO A 236 16.53 -7.35 9.52
N GLU A 237 17.74 -7.71 9.14
CA GLU A 237 18.33 -9.03 9.36
C GLU A 237 18.53 -9.31 10.85
N ASP A 238 19.08 -8.37 11.61
CA ASP A 238 19.34 -8.57 13.05
C ASP A 238 18.03 -8.65 13.84
N ALA A 239 17.06 -7.78 13.53
CA ALA A 239 15.75 -7.80 14.17
C ALA A 239 15.00 -9.12 13.92
N LEU A 240 15.05 -9.61 12.68
CA LEU A 240 14.39 -10.87 12.32
C LEU A 240 15.13 -12.07 12.91
N ALA A 241 16.47 -12.08 12.88
CA ALA A 241 17.30 -13.15 13.46
C ALA A 241 17.05 -13.29 14.97
N ASP A 242 16.94 -12.18 15.70
CA ASP A 242 16.68 -12.19 17.13
C ASP A 242 15.32 -12.83 17.47
N VAL A 243 14.25 -12.46 16.74
CA VAL A 243 12.92 -13.06 16.95
C VAL A 243 12.93 -14.55 16.57
N ILE A 244 13.53 -14.93 15.44
CA ILE A 244 13.61 -16.33 15.03
C ILE A 244 14.39 -17.15 16.07
N LYS A 245 15.52 -16.62 16.55
CA LYS A 245 16.34 -17.30 17.56
C LYS A 245 15.53 -17.60 18.82
N ARG A 246 14.87 -16.60 19.40
CA ARG A 246 14.07 -16.75 20.62
C ARG A 246 12.88 -17.68 20.42
N THR A 247 12.20 -17.60 19.25
CA THR A 247 10.95 -18.33 19.01
C THR A 247 11.16 -19.75 18.49
N CYS A 248 12.13 -19.95 17.57
CA CYS A 248 12.24 -21.20 16.82
C CYS A 248 13.50 -22.03 17.18
N ILE A 249 14.53 -21.41 17.81
CA ILE A 249 15.79 -22.10 18.12
C ILE A 249 15.92 -22.33 19.64
N ASP A 250 15.88 -21.28 20.44
CA ASP A 250 16.00 -21.38 21.91
C ASP A 250 14.77 -22.09 22.51
N ILE A 251 13.59 -21.80 21.95
CA ILE A 251 12.34 -22.48 22.21
C ILE A 251 11.88 -23.08 20.88
N PRO A 252 11.67 -24.42 20.77
CA PRO A 252 11.26 -25.03 19.50
C PRO A 252 9.80 -24.72 19.18
N GLY A 253 9.51 -23.45 18.94
CA GLY A 253 8.18 -22.89 18.73
C GLY A 253 7.88 -22.54 17.28
N ARG A 254 6.78 -21.80 17.08
CA ARG A 254 6.26 -21.41 15.79
C ARG A 254 6.18 -19.88 15.68
N LEU A 255 6.72 -19.32 14.61
CA LEU A 255 6.67 -17.88 14.31
C LEU A 255 5.64 -17.61 13.22
N ILE A 256 4.59 -16.86 13.51
CA ILE A 256 3.60 -16.41 12.54
C ILE A 256 3.84 -14.93 12.24
N ILE A 257 4.04 -14.60 10.97
CA ILE A 257 4.28 -13.25 10.50
C ILE A 257 3.14 -12.82 9.58
N PRO A 258 2.15 -12.09 10.09
CA PRO A 258 1.14 -11.42 9.25
C PRO A 258 1.82 -10.43 8.31
N SER A 259 1.62 -10.59 7.00
CA SER A 259 2.28 -9.76 6.00
C SER A 259 1.35 -9.40 4.85
N PHE A 260 1.52 -8.20 4.29
CA PHE A 260 0.88 -7.87 3.02
C PHE A 260 1.51 -8.71 1.91
N SER A 261 0.68 -9.19 0.99
CA SER A 261 1.09 -10.06 -0.11
C SER A 261 2.06 -9.38 -1.10
N VAL A 262 1.98 -8.05 -1.19
CA VAL A 262 2.80 -7.24 -2.08
C VAL A 262 3.73 -6.36 -1.25
N GLY A 263 5.01 -6.35 -1.59
CA GLY A 263 6.06 -5.57 -0.96
C GLY A 263 6.67 -6.24 0.27
N ARG A 264 5.96 -6.28 1.38
CA ARG A 264 6.49 -6.80 2.65
C ARG A 264 6.85 -8.28 2.62
N THR A 265 6.02 -9.11 1.99
CA THR A 265 6.34 -10.55 1.82
C THR A 265 7.64 -10.73 1.06
N GLN A 266 7.87 -9.97 -0.01
CA GLN A 266 9.09 -10.05 -0.80
C GLN A 266 10.32 -9.56 -0.01
N SER A 267 10.17 -8.47 0.76
CA SER A 267 11.26 -7.98 1.62
C SER A 267 11.62 -8.97 2.73
N LEU A 268 10.63 -9.64 3.34
CA LEU A 268 10.87 -10.72 4.31
C LEU A 268 11.61 -11.90 3.69
N LEU A 269 11.16 -12.37 2.51
CA LEU A 269 11.79 -13.50 1.82
C LEU A 269 13.24 -13.20 1.44
N TYR A 270 13.51 -11.99 0.94
CA TYR A 270 14.86 -11.53 0.65
C TYR A 270 15.74 -11.47 1.91
N THR A 271 15.21 -10.89 3.00
CA THR A 271 15.94 -10.81 4.28
C THR A 271 16.25 -12.20 4.85
N LEU A 272 15.29 -13.13 4.77
CA LEU A 272 15.50 -14.54 5.22
C LEU A 272 16.54 -15.24 4.36
N ASN A 273 16.48 -15.08 3.03
CA ASN A 273 17.49 -15.65 2.13
C ASN A 273 18.89 -15.15 2.48
N ARG A 274 19.04 -13.83 2.70
CA ARG A 274 20.32 -13.25 3.14
C ARG A 274 20.82 -13.80 4.49
N LEU A 275 19.91 -13.96 5.45
CA LEU A 275 20.26 -14.55 6.77
C LEU A 275 20.85 -15.95 6.62
N TYR A 276 20.25 -16.79 5.79
CA TYR A 276 20.71 -18.17 5.61
C TYR A 276 21.97 -18.24 4.75
N THR A 277 22.06 -17.47 3.68
CA THR A 277 23.14 -17.54 2.70
C THR A 277 24.40 -16.79 3.15
N GLU A 278 24.25 -15.52 3.58
CA GLU A 278 25.39 -14.66 3.90
C GLU A 278 25.85 -14.79 5.36
N ARG A 279 24.92 -15.00 6.30
CA ARG A 279 25.23 -15.02 7.74
C ARG A 279 25.32 -16.42 8.34
N GLY A 280 25.06 -17.46 7.55
CA GLY A 280 25.08 -18.84 8.01
C GLY A 280 24.13 -19.11 9.20
N PHE A 281 23.00 -18.37 9.25
CA PHE A 281 22.00 -18.53 10.29
C PHE A 281 21.38 -19.94 10.20
N GLN A 282 21.06 -20.54 11.35
CA GLN A 282 20.47 -21.88 11.39
C GLN A 282 19.17 -21.91 10.57
N PRO A 283 19.07 -22.76 9.53
CA PRO A 283 17.89 -22.83 8.69
C PRO A 283 16.67 -23.31 9.46
N ILE A 284 15.59 -22.55 9.41
CA ILE A 284 14.26 -22.92 9.92
C ILE A 284 13.31 -23.02 8.72
N LYS A 285 12.42 -24.02 8.70
CA LYS A 285 11.43 -24.18 7.62
C LYS A 285 10.53 -22.94 7.53
N VAL A 286 10.42 -22.36 6.33
CA VAL A 286 9.62 -21.17 6.04
C VAL A 286 8.48 -21.54 5.09
N PHE A 287 7.27 -21.22 5.48
CA PHE A 287 6.07 -21.33 4.65
C PHE A 287 5.55 -19.95 4.29
N SER A 288 5.32 -19.67 3.01
CA SER A 288 4.56 -18.50 2.58
C SER A 288 3.17 -18.92 2.13
N ASP A 289 2.18 -18.56 2.95
CA ASP A 289 0.77 -18.94 2.71
C ASP A 289 -0.03 -17.76 2.17
N SER A 290 0.32 -17.37 0.94
CA SER A 290 -0.35 -16.31 0.19
C SER A 290 -0.23 -16.57 -1.32
N PRO A 291 -1.30 -17.03 -1.99
CA PRO A 291 -1.28 -17.19 -3.46
C PRO A 291 -0.96 -15.88 -4.19
N MET A 292 -1.53 -14.76 -3.73
CA MET A 292 -1.21 -13.44 -4.27
C MET A 292 0.25 -13.04 -3.99
N GLY A 293 0.81 -13.45 -2.84
CA GLY A 293 2.23 -13.27 -2.53
C GLY A 293 3.14 -14.00 -3.51
N LEU A 294 2.78 -15.22 -3.91
CA LEU A 294 3.50 -15.99 -4.95
C LEU A 294 3.49 -15.25 -6.30
N GLU A 295 2.30 -14.83 -6.77
CA GLU A 295 2.19 -14.12 -8.05
C GLU A 295 2.95 -12.78 -8.04
N SER A 296 2.87 -12.05 -6.93
CA SER A 296 3.63 -10.80 -6.76
C SER A 296 5.13 -11.05 -6.76
N THR A 297 5.60 -12.12 -6.11
CA THR A 297 7.02 -12.49 -6.11
C THR A 297 7.55 -12.77 -7.52
N LYS A 298 6.74 -13.39 -8.40
CA LYS A 298 7.09 -13.57 -9.81
C LYS A 298 7.27 -12.22 -10.55
N VAL A 299 6.50 -11.20 -10.20
CA VAL A 299 6.67 -9.84 -10.76
C VAL A 299 8.01 -9.25 -10.30
N TYR A 300 8.35 -9.38 -9.02
CA TYR A 300 9.66 -8.94 -8.50
C TYR A 300 10.82 -9.66 -9.20
N GLN A 301 10.74 -10.97 -9.37
CA GLN A 301 11.75 -11.77 -10.09
C GLN A 301 11.97 -11.31 -11.54
N LYS A 302 10.90 -10.92 -12.24
CA LYS A 302 11.00 -10.38 -13.62
C LYS A 302 11.62 -8.98 -13.68
N ASN A 303 11.58 -8.23 -12.57
CA ASN A 303 11.99 -6.83 -12.50
C ASN A 303 13.23 -6.60 -11.62
N ILE A 304 14.13 -7.58 -11.49
CA ILE A 304 15.33 -7.50 -10.64
C ILE A 304 16.16 -6.24 -10.90
N ARG A 305 16.24 -5.79 -12.16
CA ARG A 305 16.98 -4.57 -12.55
C ARG A 305 16.46 -3.28 -11.92
N GLN A 306 15.23 -3.28 -11.40
CA GLN A 306 14.60 -2.15 -10.73
C GLN A 306 14.70 -2.23 -9.19
N LEU A 307 15.28 -3.29 -8.67
CA LEU A 307 15.54 -3.46 -7.25
C LEU A 307 16.79 -2.67 -6.81
N SER A 308 17.03 -2.61 -5.51
CA SER A 308 18.22 -1.97 -4.94
C SER A 308 19.53 -2.53 -5.51
N LYS A 309 20.61 -1.78 -5.36
CA LYS A 309 21.91 -2.23 -5.81
C LYS A 309 22.32 -3.52 -5.09
N GLU A 310 22.10 -3.56 -3.78
CA GLU A 310 22.42 -4.71 -2.92
C GLU A 310 21.62 -5.96 -3.32
N ALA A 311 20.33 -5.81 -3.67
CA ALA A 311 19.52 -6.93 -4.11
C ALA A 311 19.96 -7.47 -5.48
N ARG A 312 20.43 -6.60 -6.38
CA ARG A 312 20.97 -7.03 -7.68
C ARG A 312 22.30 -7.75 -7.54
N GLU A 313 23.21 -7.22 -6.71
CA GLU A 313 24.49 -7.85 -6.39
C GLU A 313 24.27 -9.23 -5.75
N PHE A 314 23.35 -9.33 -4.79
CA PHE A 314 22.94 -10.61 -4.19
C PHE A 314 22.43 -11.60 -5.23
N TYR A 315 21.62 -11.15 -6.20
CA TYR A 315 21.14 -12.01 -7.30
C TYR A 315 22.27 -12.46 -8.23
N GLU A 316 23.23 -11.59 -8.55
CA GLU A 316 24.37 -11.94 -9.39
C GLU A 316 25.27 -13.01 -8.74
N GLU A 317 25.37 -13.02 -7.41
CA GLU A 317 26.18 -13.99 -6.66
C GLU A 317 25.45 -15.31 -6.41
N ASN A 318 24.11 -15.28 -6.20
CA ASN A 318 23.35 -16.43 -5.73
C ASN A 318 22.32 -16.97 -6.74
N GLU A 319 22.15 -16.32 -7.90
CA GLU A 319 21.19 -16.66 -8.97
C GLU A 319 19.71 -16.63 -8.55
N THR A 320 19.42 -16.37 -7.27
CA THR A 320 18.05 -16.29 -6.71
C THR A 320 17.97 -15.22 -5.62
N ILE A 321 16.78 -14.58 -5.49
CA ILE A 321 16.50 -13.62 -4.41
C ILE A 321 15.52 -14.21 -3.40
N PHE A 322 14.52 -14.95 -3.89
CA PHE A 322 13.37 -15.37 -3.07
C PHE A 322 13.27 -16.88 -2.88
N ASP A 323 14.22 -17.63 -3.42
CA ASP A 323 14.23 -19.09 -3.34
C ASP A 323 15.44 -19.56 -2.52
N PHE A 324 15.19 -20.44 -1.54
CA PHE A 324 16.19 -21.03 -0.67
C PHE A 324 15.68 -22.39 -0.12
N ASP A 325 16.59 -23.28 0.22
CA ASP A 325 16.31 -24.72 0.48
C ASP A 325 15.17 -24.99 1.48
N ASN A 326 15.00 -24.13 2.49
CA ASN A 326 14.00 -24.33 3.54
C ASN A 326 12.68 -23.58 3.30
N PHE A 327 12.48 -23.02 2.12
CA PHE A 327 11.32 -22.21 1.78
C PHE A 327 10.30 -22.98 0.93
N GLU A 328 9.01 -22.70 1.15
CA GLU A 328 7.91 -23.29 0.39
C GLU A 328 6.71 -22.36 0.29
N PHE A 329 6.21 -22.15 -0.95
CA PHE A 329 4.92 -21.50 -1.17
C PHE A 329 3.76 -22.50 -1.03
N LEU A 330 2.74 -22.15 -0.24
CA LEU A 330 1.52 -22.96 -0.06
C LEU A 330 0.44 -22.51 -1.04
N GLU A 331 0.36 -23.16 -2.20
CA GLU A 331 -0.55 -22.74 -3.26
C GLU A 331 -2.01 -23.07 -2.95
N SER A 332 -2.30 -24.20 -2.27
CA SER A 332 -3.65 -24.67 -2.04
C SER A 332 -4.12 -24.49 -0.59
N ALA A 333 -5.44 -24.38 -0.40
CA ALA A 333 -6.04 -24.40 0.94
C ALA A 333 -5.80 -25.74 1.69
N LYS A 334 -5.57 -26.84 0.97
CA LYS A 334 -5.21 -28.12 1.57
C LYS A 334 -3.78 -28.09 2.14
N ALA A 335 -2.82 -27.55 1.38
CA ALA A 335 -1.45 -27.34 1.84
C ALA A 335 -1.40 -26.40 3.05
N SER A 336 -2.15 -25.28 2.99
CA SER A 336 -2.30 -24.34 4.11
C SER A 336 -2.75 -25.01 5.41
N LYS A 337 -3.78 -25.87 5.33
CA LYS A 337 -4.27 -26.62 6.50
C LYS A 337 -3.26 -27.65 7.01
N ALA A 338 -2.51 -28.29 6.14
CA ALA A 338 -1.51 -29.30 6.52
C ALA A 338 -0.37 -28.72 7.37
N VAL A 339 -0.09 -27.41 7.28
CA VAL A 339 0.91 -26.77 8.13
C VAL A 339 0.53 -26.77 9.61
N SER A 340 -0.76 -26.90 9.94
CA SER A 340 -1.18 -27.07 11.34
C SER A 340 -0.67 -28.37 11.96
N ASP A 341 -0.47 -29.40 11.15
CA ASP A 341 0.04 -30.71 11.56
C ASP A 341 1.59 -30.79 11.51
N TYR A 342 2.26 -29.73 11.07
CA TYR A 342 3.72 -29.65 11.05
C TYR A 342 4.25 -29.48 12.48
N ASN A 343 5.02 -30.44 13.00
CA ASN A 343 5.38 -30.50 14.42
C ASN A 343 6.77 -29.93 14.75
N GLU A 344 7.53 -29.51 13.73
CA GLU A 344 8.84 -28.89 13.92
C GLU A 344 8.72 -27.37 13.99
N PRO A 345 9.73 -26.67 14.56
CA PRO A 345 9.80 -25.21 14.49
C PRO A 345 9.70 -24.69 13.06
N CYS A 346 8.87 -23.68 12.86
CA CYS A 346 8.68 -23.10 11.52
C CYS A 346 8.28 -21.63 11.58
N ILE A 347 8.49 -20.96 10.44
CA ILE A 347 8.05 -19.61 10.17
C ILE A 347 6.90 -19.66 9.17
N ILE A 348 5.77 -19.01 9.47
CA ILE A 348 4.61 -18.92 8.59
C ILE A 348 4.39 -17.45 8.24
N ILE A 349 4.63 -17.08 6.98
CA ILE A 349 4.33 -15.75 6.43
C ILE A 349 2.97 -15.86 5.74
N SER A 350 1.97 -15.08 6.18
CA SER A 350 0.62 -15.20 5.63
C SER A 350 -0.11 -13.87 5.59
N SER A 351 -0.99 -13.68 4.61
CA SER A 351 -1.78 -12.45 4.46
C SER A 351 -3.19 -12.58 5.08
N SER A 352 -3.71 -11.47 5.61
CA SER A 352 -3.31 -10.07 5.49
C SER A 352 -2.40 -9.59 6.63
N GLY A 353 -1.66 -8.50 6.38
CA GLY A 353 -0.76 -7.91 7.37
C GLY A 353 -1.45 -7.31 8.61
N MET A 354 -2.76 -7.04 8.57
CA MET A 354 -3.55 -6.56 9.71
C MET A 354 -4.22 -7.69 10.49
N VAL A 355 -3.91 -8.95 10.16
CA VAL A 355 -4.53 -10.16 10.75
C VAL A 355 -6.06 -10.18 10.57
N GLN A 356 -6.57 -9.56 9.54
CA GLN A 356 -8.01 -9.53 9.26
C GLN A 356 -8.30 -10.00 7.85
N GLY A 357 -9.11 -11.04 7.74
CA GLY A 357 -9.32 -11.76 6.48
C GLY A 357 -8.13 -12.62 6.09
N GLY A 358 -8.29 -13.36 5.00
CA GLY A 358 -7.22 -14.20 4.45
C GLY A 358 -6.90 -15.45 5.27
N ARG A 359 -5.80 -16.08 4.87
CA ARG A 359 -5.34 -17.34 5.49
C ARG A 359 -4.67 -17.15 6.83
N VAL A 360 -4.14 -15.96 7.10
CA VAL A 360 -3.50 -15.61 8.37
C VAL A 360 -4.43 -15.78 9.57
N GLU A 361 -5.73 -15.46 9.43
CA GLU A 361 -6.69 -15.68 10.51
C GLU A 361 -6.79 -17.15 10.92
N TYR A 362 -6.62 -18.07 9.96
CA TYR A 362 -6.61 -19.49 10.25
C TYR A 362 -5.37 -19.89 11.07
N HIS A 363 -4.20 -19.42 10.67
CA HIS A 363 -2.96 -19.70 11.39
C HIS A 363 -2.95 -19.09 12.78
N VAL A 364 -3.44 -17.87 12.92
CA VAL A 364 -3.56 -17.21 14.23
C VAL A 364 -4.59 -17.94 15.10
N ALA A 365 -5.78 -18.27 14.57
CA ALA A 365 -6.81 -19.00 15.33
C ALA A 365 -6.33 -20.36 15.82
N ALA A 366 -5.51 -21.06 15.03
CA ALA A 366 -4.96 -22.37 15.39
C ALA A 366 -3.82 -22.32 16.41
N ASN A 367 -3.16 -21.17 16.58
CA ASN A 367 -1.93 -21.06 17.37
C ASN A 367 -1.99 -20.02 18.50
N ILE A 368 -3.04 -19.20 18.59
CA ILE A 368 -3.12 -18.11 19.58
C ILE A 368 -3.15 -18.58 21.02
N GLU A 369 -3.61 -19.80 21.27
CA GLU A 369 -3.65 -20.44 22.58
C GLU A 369 -2.36 -21.26 22.89
N ASN A 370 -1.38 -21.25 21.97
CA ASN A 370 -0.10 -21.93 22.15
C ASN A 370 0.96 -20.97 22.72
N PRO A 371 1.45 -21.16 23.95
CA PRO A 371 2.47 -20.29 24.57
C PRO A 371 3.86 -20.38 23.88
N TYR A 372 4.09 -21.39 23.05
CA TYR A 372 5.32 -21.53 22.24
C TYR A 372 5.18 -20.91 20.85
N CYS A 373 4.10 -20.18 20.59
CA CYS A 373 3.90 -19.44 19.35
C CYS A 373 4.21 -17.95 19.58
N THR A 374 4.89 -17.33 18.64
CA THR A 374 5.01 -15.88 18.54
C THR A 374 4.26 -15.39 17.30
N ILE A 375 3.43 -14.37 17.46
CA ILE A 375 2.79 -13.63 16.38
C ILE A 375 3.55 -12.31 16.26
N LEU A 376 4.31 -12.13 15.16
CA LEU A 376 5.15 -10.99 14.92
C LEU A 376 4.46 -10.00 13.97
N ILE A 377 4.00 -8.89 14.50
CA ILE A 377 3.43 -7.80 13.71
C ILE A 377 4.55 -6.92 13.15
N ILE A 378 4.60 -6.78 11.83
CA ILE A 378 5.69 -6.09 11.11
C ILE A 378 5.26 -4.78 10.44
N GLY A 379 4.12 -4.22 10.83
CA GLY A 379 3.61 -3.00 10.22
C GLY A 379 2.41 -2.41 10.96
N TYR A 380 1.81 -1.42 10.31
CA TYR A 380 0.61 -0.76 10.83
C TYR A 380 -0.59 -1.70 10.85
N CYS A 381 -1.35 -1.63 11.93
CA CYS A 381 -2.67 -2.27 12.07
C CYS A 381 -3.70 -1.21 12.40
N ALA A 382 -4.68 -1.02 11.53
CA ALA A 382 -5.77 -0.07 11.73
C ALA A 382 -6.61 -0.43 12.95
N GLU A 383 -7.15 0.59 13.62
CA GLU A 383 -8.01 0.42 14.80
C GLU A 383 -9.18 -0.53 14.52
N GLY A 384 -9.49 -1.39 15.49
CA GLY A 384 -10.56 -2.39 15.38
C GLY A 384 -10.18 -3.67 14.64
N THR A 385 -9.04 -3.74 13.94
CA THR A 385 -8.54 -4.98 13.32
C THR A 385 -8.07 -5.98 14.37
N LEU A 386 -7.99 -7.26 14.00
CA LEU A 386 -7.49 -8.29 14.92
C LEU A 386 -6.03 -8.02 15.32
N GLY A 387 -5.19 -7.57 14.37
CA GLY A 387 -3.80 -7.19 14.65
C GLY A 387 -3.68 -6.05 15.65
N TRP A 388 -4.53 -5.03 15.53
CA TRP A 388 -4.60 -3.92 16.49
C TRP A 388 -4.99 -4.41 17.88
N ARG A 389 -6.00 -5.28 17.98
CA ARG A 389 -6.46 -5.85 19.26
C ARG A 389 -5.37 -6.71 19.92
N LEU A 390 -4.60 -7.48 19.15
CA LEU A 390 -3.45 -8.24 19.64
C LEU A 390 -2.38 -7.32 20.22
N LEU A 391 -2.02 -6.25 19.49
CA LEU A 391 -1.02 -5.27 19.95
C LEU A 391 -1.46 -4.50 21.21
N ASN A 392 -2.77 -4.32 21.42
CA ASN A 392 -3.31 -3.68 22.62
C ASN A 392 -3.51 -4.65 23.80
N GLY A 393 -3.00 -5.87 23.72
CA GLY A 393 -2.92 -6.81 24.83
C GLY A 393 -4.28 -7.34 25.31
N GLN A 394 -5.28 -7.46 24.41
CA GLN A 394 -6.56 -8.06 24.78
C GLN A 394 -6.36 -9.54 25.15
N PRO A 395 -6.74 -9.96 26.37
CA PRO A 395 -6.46 -11.31 26.85
C PRO A 395 -7.31 -12.39 26.18
N THR A 396 -8.45 -11.99 25.60
CA THR A 396 -9.40 -12.88 24.92
C THR A 396 -9.88 -12.22 23.63
N LEU A 397 -9.94 -12.97 22.55
CA LEU A 397 -10.36 -12.49 21.24
C LEU A 397 -11.36 -13.43 20.59
N THR A 398 -12.36 -12.87 19.93
CA THR A 398 -13.25 -13.65 19.05
C THR A 398 -12.63 -13.74 17.67
N ILE A 399 -12.25 -14.95 17.24
CA ILE A 399 -11.69 -15.23 15.93
C ILE A 399 -12.57 -16.25 15.23
N LYS A 400 -13.08 -15.91 14.03
CA LYS A 400 -14.02 -16.77 13.28
C LYS A 400 -15.25 -17.23 14.07
N GLY A 401 -15.71 -16.41 15.01
CA GLY A 401 -16.88 -16.70 15.84
C GLY A 401 -16.60 -17.55 17.10
N GLU A 402 -15.37 -17.94 17.33
CA GLU A 402 -14.92 -18.64 18.54
C GLU A 402 -14.15 -17.71 19.46
N GLU A 403 -14.43 -17.76 20.75
CA GLU A 403 -13.68 -17.05 21.78
C GLU A 403 -12.40 -17.84 22.10
N LYS A 404 -11.26 -17.16 22.06
CA LYS A 404 -9.94 -17.75 22.27
C LYS A 404 -9.11 -16.93 23.25
N GLN A 405 -8.36 -17.60 24.11
CA GLN A 405 -7.41 -16.95 25.00
C GLN A 405 -6.11 -16.61 24.26
N VAL A 406 -5.55 -15.43 24.50
CA VAL A 406 -4.26 -15.03 23.95
C VAL A 406 -3.15 -15.54 24.87
N MET A 407 -2.57 -16.68 24.52
CA MET A 407 -1.43 -17.29 25.23
C MET A 407 -0.14 -17.17 24.41
N ALA A 408 -0.25 -16.96 23.10
CA ALA A 408 0.87 -16.72 22.20
C ALA A 408 1.57 -15.41 22.57
N ASN A 409 2.89 -15.35 22.36
CA ASN A 409 3.66 -14.13 22.48
C ASN A 409 3.32 -13.17 21.34
N ILE A 410 3.04 -11.90 21.64
CA ILE A 410 2.73 -10.88 20.62
C ILE A 410 3.89 -9.89 20.60
N GLU A 411 4.56 -9.82 19.45
CA GLU A 411 5.71 -8.94 19.25
C GLU A 411 5.47 -7.99 18.07
N ARG A 412 6.18 -6.87 18.07
CA ARG A 412 6.16 -5.90 16.98
C ARG A 412 7.57 -5.47 16.62
N ILE A 413 7.86 -5.38 15.33
CA ILE A 413 9.04 -4.71 14.78
C ILE A 413 8.61 -3.76 13.68
N ASP A 414 9.29 -2.61 13.54
CA ASP A 414 8.94 -1.58 12.55
C ASP A 414 9.91 -1.53 11.35
N VAL A 415 10.96 -2.37 11.34
CA VAL A 415 12.00 -2.39 10.29
C VAL A 415 11.46 -2.73 8.89
N PHE A 416 10.28 -3.37 8.79
CA PHE A 416 9.60 -3.71 7.54
C PHE A 416 8.45 -2.76 7.20
N SER A 417 8.37 -1.57 7.81
CA SER A 417 7.45 -0.54 7.34
C SER A 417 7.87 -0.01 5.98
N GLY A 418 6.94 0.00 5.02
CA GLY A 418 7.21 0.48 3.65
C GLY A 418 7.20 2.00 3.52
N HIS A 419 6.58 2.74 4.49
CA HIS A 419 6.55 4.20 4.48
C HIS A 419 7.75 4.77 5.21
N GLY A 420 8.26 5.87 4.71
CA GLY A 420 9.21 6.72 5.40
C GLY A 420 8.64 7.25 6.71
N ASP A 421 9.51 7.44 7.70
CA ASP A 421 9.13 8.10 8.95
C ASP A 421 9.14 9.64 8.80
N ARG A 422 8.87 10.36 9.90
CA ARG A 422 8.87 11.83 9.91
C ARG A 422 10.14 12.43 9.31
N ASP A 423 11.30 11.87 9.62
CA ASP A 423 12.57 12.42 9.15
C ASP A 423 12.82 12.08 7.67
N ASP A 424 12.39 10.91 7.18
CA ASP A 424 12.39 10.55 5.75
C ASP A 424 11.48 11.51 4.97
N LEU A 425 10.25 11.74 5.46
CA LEU A 425 9.30 12.70 4.86
C LEU A 425 9.86 14.12 4.85
N LEU A 426 10.45 14.58 5.95
CA LEU A 426 11.09 15.90 6.04
C LEU A 426 12.26 16.01 5.06
N ASN A 427 13.09 14.98 4.94
CA ASN A 427 14.20 14.96 4.00
C ASN A 427 13.72 15.02 2.55
N PHE A 428 12.58 14.37 2.23
CA PHE A 428 11.96 14.48 0.92
C PHE A 428 11.49 15.92 0.63
N VAL A 429 10.79 16.56 1.55
CA VAL A 429 10.35 17.96 1.37
C VAL A 429 11.56 18.91 1.27
N ARG A 430 12.65 18.67 2.02
CA ARG A 430 13.89 19.45 1.97
C ARG A 430 14.64 19.40 0.64
N MET A 431 14.27 18.53 -0.29
CA MET A 431 14.76 18.60 -1.67
C MET A 431 14.24 19.85 -2.40
N GLN A 432 13.22 20.51 -1.85
CA GLN A 432 12.64 21.75 -2.35
C GLN A 432 13.08 22.94 -1.52
N SER A 433 13.40 24.05 -2.16
CA SER A 433 13.69 25.30 -1.44
C SER A 433 12.42 25.91 -0.84
N PRO A 434 12.41 26.28 0.46
CA PRO A 434 11.28 26.96 1.09
C PRO A 434 10.87 28.26 0.39
N GLU A 435 11.83 28.98 -0.24
CA GLU A 435 11.57 30.24 -0.94
C GLU A 435 10.93 30.03 -2.32
N GLN A 436 11.12 28.86 -2.94
CA GLN A 436 10.62 28.56 -4.28
C GLN A 436 9.31 27.77 -4.25
N LEU A 437 9.15 26.93 -3.24
CA LEU A 437 7.95 26.11 -3.07
C LEU A 437 6.77 26.97 -2.59
N LYS A 438 5.77 27.14 -3.46
CA LYS A 438 4.63 28.02 -3.19
C LYS A 438 3.67 27.42 -2.16
N ASN A 439 3.45 26.07 -2.21
CA ASN A 439 2.59 25.39 -1.24
C ASN A 439 2.94 23.92 -1.10
N VAL A 440 2.78 23.40 0.11
CA VAL A 440 2.80 21.95 0.43
C VAL A 440 1.40 21.54 0.87
N PHE A 441 0.83 20.52 0.23
CA PHE A 441 -0.45 19.93 0.61
C PHE A 441 -0.18 18.58 1.29
N LEU A 442 -0.53 18.45 2.56
CA LEU A 442 -0.38 17.21 3.31
C LEU A 442 -1.61 16.34 3.13
N VAL A 443 -1.37 15.10 2.68
CA VAL A 443 -2.39 14.10 2.38
C VAL A 443 -1.98 12.74 2.94
N HIS A 444 -2.83 11.73 2.80
CA HIS A 444 -2.51 10.33 3.12
C HIS A 444 -1.94 10.18 4.54
N GLY A 445 -2.72 10.54 5.54
CA GLY A 445 -2.37 10.46 6.96
C GLY A 445 -3.57 10.74 7.84
N GLU A 446 -3.50 10.36 9.09
CA GLU A 446 -4.44 10.80 10.11
C GLU A 446 -4.26 12.30 10.38
N THR A 447 -5.33 12.98 10.78
CA THR A 447 -5.27 14.44 11.05
C THR A 447 -4.16 14.79 12.03
N SER A 448 -3.99 14.02 13.10
CA SER A 448 -2.93 14.21 14.11
C SER A 448 -1.52 14.08 13.53
N SER A 449 -1.33 13.17 12.57
CA SER A 449 -0.05 12.97 11.87
C SER A 449 0.26 14.14 10.94
N MET A 450 -0.75 14.60 10.18
CA MET A 450 -0.63 15.77 9.30
C MET A 450 -0.31 17.05 10.08
N GLU A 451 -1.01 17.29 11.20
CA GLU A 451 -0.78 18.46 12.06
C GLU A 451 0.63 18.46 12.65
N ALA A 452 1.10 17.33 13.19
CA ALA A 452 2.45 17.23 13.71
C ALA A 452 3.52 17.41 12.62
N PHE A 453 3.26 16.91 11.40
CA PHE A 453 4.19 17.08 10.29
C PHE A 453 4.18 18.52 9.75
N ARG A 454 3.02 19.21 9.72
CA ARG A 454 2.93 20.62 9.40
C ARG A 454 3.78 21.45 10.35
N ASP A 455 3.73 21.19 11.65
CA ASP A 455 4.54 21.89 12.65
C ASP A 455 6.03 21.63 12.42
N THR A 456 6.43 20.40 12.12
CA THR A 456 7.81 20.05 11.74
C THR A 456 8.28 20.80 10.49
N LEU A 457 7.42 20.94 9.48
CA LEU A 457 7.73 21.69 8.26
C LEU A 457 7.83 23.20 8.52
N ALA A 458 6.98 23.74 9.41
CA ALA A 458 7.06 25.15 9.81
C ALA A 458 8.39 25.47 10.52
N GLU A 459 8.86 24.60 11.41
CA GLU A 459 10.19 24.69 12.04
C GLU A 459 11.32 24.63 11.01
N ALA A 460 11.12 23.89 9.91
CA ALA A 460 12.08 23.80 8.80
C ALA A 460 12.01 24.96 7.80
N GLY A 461 11.11 25.93 8.02
CA GLY A 461 10.99 27.17 7.21
C GLY A 461 9.90 27.12 6.13
N TYR A 462 9.10 26.06 6.02
CA TYR A 462 7.98 25.97 5.08
C TYR A 462 6.74 26.61 5.70
N THR A 463 6.36 27.79 5.25
CA THR A 463 5.27 28.60 5.83
C THR A 463 3.91 28.39 5.18
N HIS A 464 3.89 27.83 3.96
CA HIS A 464 2.67 27.56 3.20
C HIS A 464 2.41 26.06 3.17
N VAL A 465 1.83 25.54 4.26
CA VAL A 465 1.50 24.09 4.41
C VAL A 465 0.02 23.95 4.72
N GLU A 466 -0.71 23.32 3.81
CA GLU A 466 -2.14 23.10 3.89
C GLU A 466 -2.48 21.63 4.20
N ILE A 467 -3.55 21.42 4.95
CA ILE A 467 -4.14 20.09 5.21
C ILE A 467 -5.54 20.09 4.57
N PRO A 468 -5.66 19.70 3.30
CA PRO A 468 -6.92 19.78 2.58
C PRO A 468 -8.02 18.93 3.22
N ALA A 469 -9.24 19.46 3.23
CA ALA A 469 -10.44 18.67 3.50
C ALA A 469 -10.91 17.98 2.21
N LYS A 470 -11.68 16.90 2.36
CA LYS A 470 -12.30 16.21 1.22
C LYS A 470 -13.21 17.15 0.44
N GLY A 471 -13.00 17.25 -0.88
CA GLY A 471 -13.70 18.14 -1.79
C GLY A 471 -13.15 19.57 -1.84
N GLN A 472 -12.13 19.88 -1.04
CA GLN A 472 -11.49 21.19 -1.08
C GLN A 472 -10.66 21.37 -2.35
N SER A 473 -10.76 22.57 -2.95
CA SER A 473 -10.05 22.94 -4.18
C SER A 473 -9.13 24.14 -3.94
N TYR A 474 -8.05 24.20 -4.70
CA TYR A 474 -7.08 25.29 -4.70
C TYR A 474 -6.78 25.72 -6.13
N GLU A 475 -6.78 27.03 -6.37
CA GLU A 475 -6.23 27.61 -7.60
C GLU A 475 -4.71 27.70 -7.48
N LEU A 476 -3.97 27.14 -8.45
CA LEU A 476 -2.51 27.02 -8.44
C LEU A 476 -1.83 27.98 -9.41
#